data_cdbc977806b94d4b9a9741516c63641f
#
_entry.id   cdbc977806b94d4b9a9741516c63641f
#
_cell.length_a   1.000
_cell.length_b   1.000
_cell.length_c   1.000
_cell.angle_alpha   90.00
_cell.angle_beta   90.00
_cell.angle_gamma   90.00
#
_symmetry.space_group_name_H-M   'P 1'
#
loop_
_entity.id
_entity.type
_entity.pdbx_description
1 polymer ?
#
loop_
_entity_poly.entity_id
_entity_poly.type
_entity_poly.pdbx_seq_one_letter_code
_entity_poly.pdbx_strand_id
1 'polypeptide(L)'
;MLSIKNYNLTPTKIPFRAETDKSENNAESKPPFKSNYGLKTGTVYAGIASSLALLGVTAQSLNLKREQKRLDEEIALGRYSSQKQLEFIQKTKTSLKRTGITIPLSVAIIIGCGALVDKLINKKHTDLAEQVKSKPAKEILEENDNVEVSKNGNLYYKSNTGMKTGPLIGAIVAPISSMVALKIAKFRIHPILAITGLIQGAIGGLLLGSITDYCSNKAAEKYADKKITESK
;
A
#
# COMPACT_ATOMS: atom_id res chain seq x y z
N MET A 1 3.10 14.65 46.52
CA MET A 1 1.65 14.70 46.23
C MET A 1 1.44 15.52 44.97
N LEU A 2 1.21 14.85 43.86
CA LEU A 2 0.96 15.47 42.55
C LEU A 2 -0.57 15.55 42.36
N SER A 3 -1.12 16.76 42.33
CA SER A 3 -2.55 17.03 42.14
C SER A 3 -2.89 16.83 40.65
N ILE A 4 -3.71 15.83 40.36
CA ILE A 4 -4.27 15.59 39.03
C ILE A 4 -5.46 16.53 38.87
N LYS A 5 -5.31 17.57 38.03
CA LYS A 5 -6.43 18.40 37.58
C LYS A 5 -7.34 17.62 36.65
N ASN A 6 -8.52 17.27 37.16
CA ASN A 6 -9.61 16.76 36.34
C ASN A 6 -10.08 17.83 35.36
N TYR A 7 -9.78 17.64 34.07
CA TYR A 7 -10.43 18.40 33.01
C TYR A 7 -11.82 17.81 32.75
N ASN A 8 -12.84 18.42 33.29
CA ASN A 8 -14.22 18.19 32.88
C ASN A 8 -14.40 18.70 31.44
N LEU A 9 -14.25 17.80 30.48
CA LEU A 9 -14.68 18.04 29.11
C LEU A 9 -16.22 17.96 29.08
N THR A 10 -16.88 19.09 29.26
CA THR A 10 -18.29 19.23 28.88
C THR A 10 -18.43 18.95 27.39
N PRO A 11 -19.26 17.98 26.97
CA PRO A 11 -19.53 17.78 25.57
C PRO A 11 -20.26 19.01 25.04
N THR A 12 -19.58 19.79 24.21
CA THR A 12 -20.19 20.85 23.43
C THR A 12 -21.26 20.22 22.55
N LYS A 13 -22.55 20.37 22.94
CA LYS A 13 -23.69 19.98 22.12
C LYS A 13 -23.63 20.82 20.84
N ILE A 14 -23.12 20.23 19.76
CA ILE A 14 -23.28 20.79 18.42
C ILE A 14 -24.78 20.75 18.13
N PRO A 15 -25.44 21.86 17.82
CA PRO A 15 -26.85 21.84 17.50
C PRO A 15 -27.08 21.05 16.24
N PHE A 16 -27.65 19.87 16.39
CA PHE A 16 -28.09 19.03 15.29
C PHE A 16 -29.33 19.71 14.69
N ARG A 17 -29.16 20.42 13.59
CA ARG A 17 -30.27 21.02 12.84
C ARG A 17 -30.92 19.93 12.00
N ALA A 18 -31.75 19.11 12.63
CA ALA A 18 -32.65 18.19 11.96
C ALA A 18 -33.94 18.94 11.62
N GLU A 19 -33.92 19.81 10.64
CA GLU A 19 -35.14 20.24 9.95
C GLU A 19 -35.40 19.26 8.81
N THR A 20 -36.40 18.44 9.00
CA THR A 20 -37.06 17.60 8.02
C THR A 20 -37.84 18.48 7.06
N ASP A 21 -37.17 19.10 6.10
CA ASP A 21 -37.83 19.54 4.89
C ASP A 21 -37.63 18.47 3.81
N LYS A 22 -38.74 17.77 3.52
CA LYS A 22 -38.91 17.00 2.27
C LYS A 22 -38.93 18.00 1.10
N SER A 23 -37.80 18.57 0.78
CA SER A 23 -37.62 19.20 -0.52
C SER A 23 -37.23 18.08 -1.48
N GLU A 24 -38.16 17.76 -2.38
CA GLU A 24 -37.89 17.02 -3.61
C GLU A 24 -36.86 17.79 -4.43
N ASN A 25 -35.62 17.68 -4.04
CA ASN A 25 -34.52 18.15 -4.86
C ASN A 25 -34.03 16.97 -5.71
N ASN A 26 -34.44 16.99 -6.99
CA ASN A 26 -33.74 16.39 -8.11
C ASN A 26 -32.31 16.99 -8.24
N ALA A 27 -31.55 17.01 -7.15
CA ALA A 27 -30.13 17.26 -7.21
C ALA A 27 -29.49 16.03 -7.83
N GLU A 28 -29.01 16.14 -9.07
CA GLU A 28 -28.15 15.16 -9.68
C GLU A 28 -27.13 14.66 -8.64
N SER A 29 -27.32 13.43 -8.17
CA SER A 29 -26.51 12.88 -7.11
C SER A 29 -25.08 12.75 -7.64
N LYS A 30 -24.21 13.67 -7.23
CA LYS A 30 -22.78 13.60 -7.58
C LYS A 30 -22.25 12.19 -7.30
N PRO A 31 -21.36 11.68 -8.15
CA PRO A 31 -20.85 10.33 -8.00
C PRO A 31 -20.20 10.14 -6.62
N PRO A 32 -20.22 8.92 -6.07
CA PRO A 32 -19.56 8.65 -4.80
C PRO A 32 -18.06 8.95 -4.88
N PHE A 33 -17.46 9.31 -3.75
CA PHE A 33 -16.01 9.49 -3.66
C PHE A 33 -15.29 8.23 -4.12
N LYS A 34 -14.26 8.40 -4.95
CA LYS A 34 -13.39 7.30 -5.41
C LYS A 34 -11.96 7.53 -4.93
N SER A 35 -11.47 6.64 -4.09
CA SER A 35 -10.07 6.59 -3.68
C SER A 35 -9.20 6.00 -4.80
N ASN A 36 -8.00 6.54 -4.94
CA ASN A 36 -6.89 5.98 -5.72
C ASN A 36 -5.58 5.99 -4.91
N TYR A 37 -5.71 6.10 -3.60
CA TYR A 37 -4.56 6.24 -2.70
C TYR A 37 -3.81 4.92 -2.50
N GLY A 38 -4.49 3.78 -2.59
CA GLY A 38 -3.84 2.47 -2.59
C GLY A 38 -2.93 2.29 -3.79
N LEU A 39 -3.40 2.64 -4.98
CA LEU A 39 -2.60 2.63 -6.21
C LEU A 39 -1.40 3.59 -6.10
N LYS A 40 -1.62 4.83 -5.63
CA LYS A 40 -0.55 5.82 -5.46
C LYS A 40 0.50 5.37 -4.45
N THR A 41 0.07 4.89 -3.28
CA THR A 41 0.96 4.41 -2.22
C THR A 41 1.75 3.19 -2.69
N GLY A 42 1.08 2.24 -3.36
CA GLY A 42 1.73 1.09 -3.98
C GLY A 42 2.78 1.48 -5.02
N THR A 43 2.47 2.47 -5.87
CA THR A 43 3.42 2.97 -6.89
C THR A 43 4.64 3.64 -6.26
N VAL A 44 4.46 4.48 -5.25
CA VAL A 44 5.57 5.14 -4.54
C VAL A 44 6.46 4.10 -3.86
N TYR A 45 5.87 3.14 -3.15
CA TYR A 45 6.62 2.08 -2.50
C TYR A 45 7.36 1.19 -3.49
N ALA A 46 6.71 0.79 -4.58
CA ALA A 46 7.33 0.04 -5.65
C ALA A 46 8.51 0.80 -6.28
N GLY A 47 8.38 2.11 -6.46
CA GLY A 47 9.46 2.99 -6.93
C GLY A 47 10.66 2.99 -5.99
N ILE A 48 10.45 3.17 -4.69
CA ILE A 48 11.53 3.16 -3.68
C ILE A 48 12.20 1.78 -3.64
N ALA A 49 11.42 0.71 -3.56
CA ALA A 49 11.95 -0.66 -3.53
C ALA A 49 12.76 -1.01 -4.78
N SER A 50 12.28 -0.58 -5.96
CA SER A 50 12.99 -0.78 -7.22
C SER A 50 14.29 0.01 -7.29
N SER A 51 14.30 1.25 -6.81
CA SER A 51 15.51 2.09 -6.77
C SER A 51 16.59 1.45 -5.90
N LEU A 52 16.23 0.96 -4.72
CA LEU A 52 17.16 0.24 -3.83
C LEU A 52 17.68 -1.06 -4.47
N ALA A 53 16.80 -1.82 -5.12
CA ALA A 53 17.20 -3.04 -5.82
C ALA A 53 18.14 -2.74 -7.00
N LEU A 54 17.91 -1.67 -7.76
CA LEU A 54 18.77 -1.22 -8.85
C LEU A 54 20.15 -0.79 -8.35
N LEU A 55 20.24 -0.10 -7.22
CA LEU A 55 21.52 0.22 -6.59
C LEU A 55 22.30 -1.04 -6.23
N GLY A 56 21.64 -2.06 -5.67
CA GLY A 56 22.26 -3.36 -5.40
C GLY A 56 22.76 -4.06 -6.67
N VAL A 57 21.95 -4.05 -7.74
CA VAL A 57 22.35 -4.60 -9.06
C VAL A 57 23.55 -3.85 -9.63
N THR A 58 23.59 -2.53 -9.53
CA THR A 58 24.70 -1.71 -10.01
C THR A 58 25.99 -2.04 -9.28
N ALA A 59 25.95 -2.13 -7.93
CA ALA A 59 27.09 -2.50 -7.12
C ALA A 59 27.63 -3.90 -7.48
N GLN A 60 26.73 -4.89 -7.62
CA GLN A 60 27.12 -6.25 -8.06
C GLN A 60 27.72 -6.26 -9.46
N SER A 61 27.18 -5.46 -10.38
CA SER A 61 27.68 -5.34 -11.76
C SER A 61 29.09 -4.73 -11.79
N LEU A 62 29.35 -3.72 -10.97
CA LEU A 62 30.69 -3.12 -10.85
C LEU A 62 31.70 -4.10 -10.26
N ASN A 63 31.31 -4.85 -9.22
CA ASN A 63 32.17 -5.88 -8.66
C ASN A 63 32.46 -7.00 -9.69
N LEU A 64 31.46 -7.41 -10.45
CA LEU A 64 31.65 -8.40 -11.51
C LEU A 64 32.65 -7.93 -12.57
N LYS A 65 32.55 -6.65 -13.01
CA LYS A 65 33.51 -6.07 -13.96
C LYS A 65 34.93 -6.06 -13.42
N ARG A 66 35.11 -5.73 -12.14
CA ARG A 66 36.42 -5.73 -11.48
C ARG A 66 37.02 -7.13 -11.42
N GLU A 67 36.24 -8.13 -11.03
CA GLU A 67 36.72 -9.53 -10.98
C GLU A 67 37.01 -10.09 -12.37
N GLN A 68 36.24 -9.72 -13.39
CA GLN A 68 36.54 -10.09 -14.76
C GLN A 68 37.88 -9.48 -15.23
N LYS A 69 38.10 -8.19 -14.97
CA LYS A 69 39.36 -7.55 -15.34
C LYS A 69 40.57 -8.20 -14.65
N ARG A 70 40.45 -8.54 -13.37
CA ARG A 70 41.50 -9.29 -12.64
C ARG A 70 41.78 -10.65 -13.28
N LEU A 71 40.73 -11.36 -13.65
CA LEU A 71 40.85 -12.67 -14.31
C LEU A 71 41.59 -12.54 -15.65
N ASP A 72 41.25 -11.54 -16.45
CA ASP A 72 41.88 -11.28 -17.74
C ASP A 72 43.38 -10.92 -17.56
N GLU A 73 43.74 -10.15 -16.54
CA GLU A 73 45.11 -9.82 -16.17
C GLU A 73 45.91 -11.05 -15.70
N GLU A 74 45.33 -11.94 -14.91
CA GLU A 74 45.95 -13.19 -14.47
C GLU A 74 46.22 -14.16 -15.63
N ILE A 75 45.24 -14.26 -16.55
CA ILE A 75 45.39 -15.06 -17.74
C ILE A 75 46.52 -14.50 -18.64
N ALA A 76 46.56 -13.20 -18.83
CA ALA A 76 47.64 -12.52 -19.63
C ALA A 76 49.02 -12.75 -19.04
N LEU A 77 49.11 -12.93 -17.69
CA LEU A 77 50.35 -13.25 -16.99
C LEU A 77 50.69 -14.78 -16.99
N GLY A 78 49.93 -15.58 -17.68
CA GLY A 78 50.13 -17.03 -17.73
C GLY A 78 49.78 -17.76 -16.40
N ARG A 79 49.07 -17.08 -15.48
CA ARG A 79 48.62 -17.68 -14.24
C ARG A 79 47.28 -18.39 -14.43
N TYR A 80 47.19 -19.60 -13.90
CA TYR A 80 45.93 -20.36 -13.95
C TYR A 80 44.91 -19.70 -13.04
N SER A 81 43.76 -19.32 -13.60
CA SER A 81 42.65 -18.80 -12.82
C SER A 81 42.09 -19.87 -11.88
N SER A 82 41.76 -19.48 -10.65
CA SER A 82 41.13 -20.45 -9.74
C SER A 82 39.74 -20.80 -10.25
N GLN A 83 39.39 -22.09 -10.28
CA GLN A 83 38.05 -22.55 -10.63
C GLN A 83 36.95 -21.83 -9.81
N LYS A 84 37.24 -21.45 -8.57
CA LYS A 84 36.35 -20.68 -7.70
C LYS A 84 36.03 -19.26 -8.24
N GLN A 85 37.00 -18.60 -8.89
CA GLN A 85 36.77 -17.29 -9.52
C GLN A 85 35.83 -17.38 -10.72
N LEU A 86 36.03 -18.39 -11.56
CA LEU A 86 35.14 -18.64 -12.71
C LEU A 86 33.71 -18.96 -12.28
N GLU A 87 33.53 -19.81 -11.24
CA GLU A 87 32.23 -20.10 -10.65
C GLU A 87 31.57 -18.87 -10.06
N PHE A 88 32.31 -18.02 -9.37
CA PHE A 88 31.80 -16.76 -8.81
C PHE A 88 31.29 -15.83 -9.89
N ILE A 89 32.07 -15.59 -10.95
CA ILE A 89 31.69 -14.76 -12.10
C ILE A 89 30.42 -15.31 -12.77
N GLN A 90 30.34 -16.62 -13.00
CA GLN A 90 29.21 -17.25 -13.63
C GLN A 90 27.94 -17.19 -12.77
N LYS A 91 28.05 -17.42 -11.45
CA LYS A 91 26.95 -17.28 -10.49
C LYS A 91 26.45 -15.84 -10.44
N THR A 92 27.35 -14.84 -10.40
CA THR A 92 26.99 -13.43 -10.35
C THR A 92 26.32 -12.96 -11.64
N LYS A 93 26.81 -13.33 -12.81
CA LYS A 93 26.15 -13.07 -14.12
C LYS A 93 24.73 -13.62 -14.14
N THR A 94 24.57 -14.85 -13.66
CA THR A 94 23.26 -15.50 -13.60
C THR A 94 22.33 -14.78 -12.63
N SER A 95 22.81 -14.38 -11.44
CA SER A 95 22.05 -13.61 -10.48
C SER A 95 21.57 -12.28 -11.04
N LEU A 96 22.43 -11.51 -11.72
CA LEU A 96 22.09 -10.23 -12.33
C LEU A 96 20.98 -10.36 -13.38
N LYS A 97 21.08 -11.33 -14.29
CA LYS A 97 20.03 -11.58 -15.28
C LYS A 97 18.67 -11.87 -14.64
N ARG A 98 18.66 -12.60 -13.53
CA ARG A 98 17.44 -12.97 -12.81
C ARG A 98 16.83 -11.81 -12.08
N THR A 99 17.64 -10.97 -11.42
CA THR A 99 17.17 -9.78 -10.73
C THR A 99 16.49 -8.82 -11.70
N GLY A 100 16.98 -8.72 -12.94
CA GLY A 100 16.36 -7.94 -14.00
C GLY A 100 14.92 -8.38 -14.35
N ILE A 101 14.57 -9.65 -14.13
CA ILE A 101 13.21 -10.18 -14.36
C ILE A 101 12.35 -10.03 -13.11
N THR A 102 12.93 -10.25 -11.93
CA THR A 102 12.16 -10.26 -10.67
C THR A 102 11.73 -8.88 -10.22
N ILE A 103 12.51 -7.82 -10.49
CA ILE A 103 12.17 -6.44 -10.13
C ILE A 103 10.84 -6.00 -10.78
N PRO A 104 10.66 -6.06 -12.11
CA PRO A 104 9.39 -5.66 -12.73
C PRO A 104 8.18 -6.44 -12.23
N LEU A 105 8.36 -7.74 -12.00
CA LEU A 105 7.31 -8.59 -11.47
C LEU A 105 6.87 -8.14 -10.06
N SER A 106 7.84 -7.87 -9.17
CA SER A 106 7.56 -7.39 -7.82
C SER A 106 6.85 -6.03 -7.84
N VAL A 107 7.27 -5.13 -8.71
CA VAL A 107 6.62 -3.81 -8.93
C VAL A 107 5.16 -4.00 -9.32
N ALA A 108 4.88 -4.81 -10.33
CA ALA A 108 3.52 -5.06 -10.80
C ALA A 108 2.61 -5.63 -9.70
N ILE A 109 3.14 -6.55 -8.90
CA ILE A 109 2.43 -7.15 -7.76
C ILE A 109 2.10 -6.11 -6.70
N ILE A 110 3.06 -5.27 -6.29
CA ILE A 110 2.86 -4.24 -5.27
C ILE A 110 1.80 -3.23 -5.72
N ILE A 111 1.87 -2.77 -6.96
CA ILE A 111 0.88 -1.84 -7.53
C ILE A 111 -0.50 -2.51 -7.59
N GLY A 112 -0.57 -3.77 -8.00
CA GLY A 112 -1.80 -4.55 -8.04
C GLY A 112 -2.46 -4.70 -6.66
N CYS A 113 -1.68 -4.93 -5.61
CA CYS A 113 -2.18 -4.96 -4.23
C CYS A 113 -2.78 -3.62 -3.81
N GLY A 114 -2.13 -2.50 -4.14
CA GLY A 114 -2.66 -1.17 -3.90
C GLY A 114 -4.00 -0.92 -4.60
N ALA A 115 -4.12 -1.33 -5.85
CA ALA A 115 -5.37 -1.23 -6.61
C ALA A 115 -6.50 -2.08 -6.02
N LEU A 116 -6.19 -3.26 -5.46
CA LEU A 116 -7.16 -4.09 -4.76
C LEU A 116 -7.70 -3.41 -3.49
N VAL A 117 -6.82 -2.79 -2.71
CA VAL A 117 -7.22 -2.01 -1.52
C VAL A 117 -8.14 -0.85 -1.92
N ASP A 118 -7.80 -0.09 -2.96
CA ASP A 118 -8.68 0.97 -3.49
C ASP A 118 -10.04 0.43 -3.93
N LYS A 119 -10.11 -0.72 -4.58
CA LYS A 119 -11.36 -1.34 -4.98
C LYS A 119 -12.25 -1.63 -3.78
N LEU A 120 -11.67 -2.15 -2.69
CA LEU A 120 -12.42 -2.44 -1.46
C LEU A 120 -12.90 -1.16 -0.78
N ILE A 121 -12.06 -0.13 -0.68
CA ILE A 121 -12.42 1.19 -0.13
C ILE A 121 -13.55 1.81 -0.96
N ASN A 122 -13.42 1.81 -2.29
CA ASN A 122 -14.40 2.39 -3.19
C ASN A 122 -15.76 1.70 -3.12
N LYS A 123 -15.78 0.38 -2.92
CA LYS A 123 -17.03 -0.34 -2.68
C LYS A 123 -17.74 0.22 -1.44
N LYS A 124 -17.02 0.43 -0.33
CA LYS A 124 -17.60 0.99 0.90
C LYS A 124 -18.13 2.42 0.73
N HIS A 125 -17.45 3.25 -0.04
CA HIS A 125 -17.96 4.60 -0.38
C HIS A 125 -19.23 4.53 -1.24
N THR A 126 -19.31 3.58 -2.15
CA THR A 126 -20.51 3.37 -2.97
C THR A 126 -21.67 2.87 -2.10
N ASP A 127 -21.42 1.86 -1.26
CA ASP A 127 -22.42 1.32 -0.32
C ASP A 127 -22.99 2.43 0.60
N LEU A 128 -22.12 3.33 1.12
CA LEU A 128 -22.57 4.48 1.91
C LEU A 128 -23.42 5.46 1.07
N ALA A 129 -23.01 5.75 -0.15
CA ALA A 129 -23.75 6.66 -1.02
C ALA A 129 -25.16 6.14 -1.36
N GLU A 130 -25.33 4.82 -1.43
CA GLU A 130 -26.64 4.18 -1.59
C GLU A 130 -27.47 4.26 -0.29
N GLN A 131 -26.85 4.00 0.86
CA GLN A 131 -27.52 4.11 2.16
C GLN A 131 -28.04 5.52 2.46
N VAL A 132 -27.26 6.55 2.13
CA VAL A 132 -27.65 7.97 2.31
C VAL A 132 -28.91 8.33 1.50
N LYS A 133 -29.20 7.62 0.41
CA LYS A 133 -30.44 7.82 -0.38
C LYS A 133 -31.68 7.20 0.26
N SER A 134 -31.50 6.13 1.04
CA SER A 134 -32.62 5.30 1.53
C SER A 134 -32.87 5.43 3.04
N LYS A 135 -31.86 5.88 3.82
CA LYS A 135 -31.90 5.92 5.28
C LYS A 135 -31.60 7.31 5.83
N PRO A 136 -32.18 7.70 6.97
CA PRO A 136 -31.82 8.94 7.65
C PRO A 136 -30.39 8.86 8.20
N ALA A 137 -29.66 10.00 8.22
CA ALA A 137 -28.29 10.07 8.66
C ALA A 137 -28.03 9.48 10.06
N LYS A 138 -28.97 9.63 10.98
CA LYS A 138 -28.86 9.12 12.34
C LYS A 138 -28.77 7.59 12.38
N GLU A 139 -29.61 6.92 11.62
CA GLU A 139 -29.63 5.45 11.51
C GLU A 139 -28.33 4.91 10.90
N ILE A 140 -27.81 5.59 9.87
CA ILE A 140 -26.55 5.22 9.24
C ILE A 140 -25.37 5.31 10.22
N LEU A 141 -25.36 6.33 11.08
CA LEU A 141 -24.31 6.52 12.10
C LEU A 141 -24.41 5.49 13.22
N GLU A 142 -25.62 5.09 13.60
CA GLU A 142 -25.83 4.04 14.61
C GLU A 142 -25.47 2.64 14.10
N GLU A 143 -25.67 2.35 12.82
CA GLU A 143 -25.38 1.06 12.21
C GLU A 143 -23.91 0.89 11.76
N ASN A 144 -23.17 1.98 11.55
CA ASN A 144 -21.84 1.94 10.94
C ASN A 144 -20.79 2.72 11.72
N ASP A 145 -19.99 2.04 12.51
CA ASP A 145 -18.86 2.62 13.27
C ASP A 145 -17.81 3.35 12.42
N ASN A 146 -17.78 3.06 11.12
CA ASN A 146 -16.81 3.63 10.17
C ASN A 146 -17.38 4.80 9.35
N VAL A 147 -18.55 5.33 9.73
CA VAL A 147 -19.12 6.53 9.10
C VAL A 147 -18.97 7.69 10.05
N GLU A 148 -18.39 8.78 9.57
CA GLU A 148 -18.20 10.01 10.34
C GLU A 148 -18.88 11.19 9.65
N VAL A 149 -19.08 12.25 10.42
CA VAL A 149 -19.67 13.51 9.97
C VAL A 149 -18.53 14.49 9.67
N SER A 150 -18.50 15.04 8.47
CA SER A 150 -17.55 16.09 8.10
C SER A 150 -17.88 17.41 8.78
N LYS A 151 -16.99 18.40 8.70
CA LYS A 151 -17.19 19.74 9.31
C LYS A 151 -18.47 20.43 8.84
N ASN A 152 -18.89 20.14 7.63
CA ASN A 152 -20.09 20.71 7.01
C ASN A 152 -21.35 19.84 7.21
N GLY A 153 -21.30 18.83 8.06
CA GLY A 153 -22.44 17.97 8.39
C GLY A 153 -22.72 16.84 7.39
N ASN A 154 -21.88 16.62 6.39
CA ASN A 154 -22.03 15.52 5.44
C ASN A 154 -21.42 14.24 5.98
N LEU A 155 -22.06 13.10 5.67
CA LEU A 155 -21.52 11.78 5.98
C LEU A 155 -20.39 11.41 5.02
N TYR A 156 -19.33 10.81 5.57
CA TYR A 156 -18.28 10.17 4.79
C TYR A 156 -17.84 8.86 5.45
N TYR A 157 -17.37 7.92 4.63
CA TYR A 157 -16.84 6.66 5.13
C TYR A 157 -15.37 6.83 5.51
N LYS A 158 -15.04 6.54 6.78
CA LYS A 158 -13.69 6.50 7.30
C LYS A 158 -13.13 5.09 7.14
N SER A 159 -12.29 4.90 6.15
CA SER A 159 -11.71 3.59 5.86
C SER A 159 -10.72 3.15 6.94
N ASN A 160 -10.83 1.90 7.33
CA ASN A 160 -9.79 1.13 8.01
C ASN A 160 -9.47 -0.16 7.21
N THR A 161 -9.89 -0.17 5.96
CA THR A 161 -9.79 -1.32 5.06
C THR A 161 -8.34 -1.64 4.76
N GLY A 162 -7.51 -0.64 4.49
CA GLY A 162 -6.10 -0.82 4.20
C GLY A 162 -5.34 -1.41 5.39
N MET A 163 -5.59 -0.91 6.60
CA MET A 163 -4.98 -1.42 7.82
C MET A 163 -5.41 -2.86 8.13
N LYS A 164 -6.67 -3.22 7.86
CA LYS A 164 -7.20 -4.58 8.09
C LYS A 164 -6.76 -5.57 7.02
N THR A 165 -6.81 -5.20 5.75
CA THR A 165 -6.53 -6.10 4.62
C THR A 165 -5.08 -6.09 4.18
N GLY A 166 -4.36 -4.99 4.40
CA GLY A 166 -2.96 -4.83 4.03
C GLY A 166 -2.05 -5.93 4.56
N PRO A 167 -2.08 -6.24 5.88
CA PRO A 167 -1.28 -7.33 6.45
C PRO A 167 -1.57 -8.69 5.82
N LEU A 168 -2.84 -9.00 5.57
CA LEU A 168 -3.25 -10.26 4.95
C LEU A 168 -2.75 -10.36 3.50
N ILE A 169 -2.96 -9.31 2.72
CA ILE A 169 -2.47 -9.24 1.34
C ILE A 169 -0.95 -9.35 1.31
N GLY A 170 -0.25 -8.60 2.16
CA GLY A 170 1.20 -8.61 2.25
C GLY A 170 1.75 -9.98 2.68
N ALA A 171 1.14 -10.62 3.68
CA ALA A 171 1.52 -11.94 4.17
C ALA A 171 1.36 -13.05 3.11
N ILE A 172 0.42 -12.92 2.19
CA ILE A 172 0.21 -13.89 1.11
C ILE A 172 1.13 -13.57 -0.08
N VAL A 173 1.17 -12.32 -0.49
CA VAL A 173 1.82 -11.89 -1.74
C VAL A 173 3.35 -11.93 -1.63
N ALA A 174 3.92 -11.49 -0.49
CA ALA A 174 5.37 -11.43 -0.33
C ALA A 174 6.04 -12.82 -0.37
N PRO A 175 5.58 -13.86 0.34
CA PRO A 175 6.16 -15.18 0.23
C PRO A 175 5.96 -15.80 -1.17
N ILE A 176 4.79 -15.62 -1.78
CA ILE A 176 4.53 -16.14 -3.14
C ILE A 176 5.48 -15.50 -4.14
N SER A 177 5.62 -14.18 -4.14
CA SER A 177 6.53 -13.47 -5.03
C SER A 177 7.99 -13.88 -4.80
N SER A 178 8.39 -14.06 -3.55
CA SER A 178 9.72 -14.55 -3.19
C SER A 178 9.97 -15.98 -3.67
N MET A 179 9.00 -16.87 -3.50
CA MET A 179 9.10 -18.26 -3.99
C MET A 179 9.17 -18.33 -5.51
N VAL A 180 8.37 -17.54 -6.22
CA VAL A 180 8.41 -17.47 -7.69
C VAL A 180 9.77 -16.94 -8.13
N ALA A 181 10.27 -15.86 -7.50
CA ALA A 181 11.59 -15.32 -7.79
C ALA A 181 12.70 -16.34 -7.57
N LEU A 182 12.68 -17.08 -6.44
CA LEU A 182 13.64 -18.14 -6.13
C LEU A 182 13.54 -19.32 -7.10
N LYS A 183 12.34 -19.72 -7.50
CA LYS A 183 12.13 -20.79 -8.49
C LYS A 183 12.67 -20.40 -9.88
N ILE A 184 12.38 -19.18 -10.33
CA ILE A 184 12.97 -18.63 -11.56
C ILE A 184 14.49 -18.58 -11.42
N ALA A 185 14.97 -18.25 -10.23
CA ALA A 185 16.39 -18.19 -9.91
C ALA A 185 17.04 -19.57 -9.72
N LYS A 186 16.32 -20.68 -9.80
CA LYS A 186 16.81 -22.05 -9.55
C LYS A 186 17.52 -22.21 -8.18
N PHE A 187 17.18 -21.37 -7.21
CA PHE A 187 17.62 -21.53 -5.83
C PHE A 187 16.74 -22.56 -5.11
N ARG A 188 17.34 -23.29 -4.16
CA ARG A 188 16.56 -24.12 -3.24
C ARG A 188 15.70 -23.20 -2.36
N ILE A 189 14.41 -23.49 -2.33
CA ILE A 189 13.47 -22.77 -1.45
C ILE A 189 13.71 -23.30 -0.05
N HIS A 190 14.28 -22.45 0.82
CA HIS A 190 14.43 -22.79 2.24
C HIS A 190 13.16 -22.35 2.98
N PRO A 191 12.55 -23.20 3.86
CA PRO A 191 11.32 -22.85 4.58
C PRO A 191 11.39 -21.53 5.36
N ILE A 192 12.56 -21.21 5.91
CA ILE A 192 12.81 -19.95 6.63
C ILE A 192 12.52 -18.73 5.76
N LEU A 193 12.83 -18.77 4.45
CA LEU A 193 12.57 -17.63 3.54
C LEU A 193 11.07 -17.40 3.33
N ALA A 194 10.27 -18.46 3.39
CA ALA A 194 8.81 -18.32 3.32
C ALA A 194 8.28 -17.64 4.59
N ILE A 195 8.75 -18.01 5.75
CA ILE A 195 8.35 -17.44 7.03
C ILE A 195 8.77 -15.97 7.14
N THR A 196 10.02 -15.65 6.80
CA THR A 196 10.50 -14.26 6.80
C THR A 196 9.74 -13.41 5.80
N GLY A 197 9.43 -13.92 4.61
CA GLY A 197 8.62 -13.26 3.60
C GLY A 197 7.20 -12.98 4.09
N LEU A 198 6.58 -13.90 4.84
CA LEU A 198 5.27 -13.73 5.45
C LEU A 198 5.28 -12.59 6.47
N ILE A 199 6.24 -12.57 7.39
CA ILE A 199 6.35 -11.55 8.44
C ILE A 199 6.62 -10.17 7.82
N GLN A 200 7.60 -10.07 6.94
CA GLN A 200 7.94 -8.82 6.26
C GLN A 200 6.77 -8.30 5.41
N GLY A 201 6.08 -9.21 4.71
CA GLY A 201 4.90 -8.87 3.93
C GLY A 201 3.76 -8.36 4.78
N ALA A 202 3.49 -8.99 5.93
CA ALA A 202 2.46 -8.53 6.87
C ALA A 202 2.76 -7.13 7.41
N ILE A 203 4.01 -6.88 7.85
CA ILE A 203 4.43 -5.56 8.36
C ILE A 203 4.37 -4.50 7.25
N GLY A 204 4.91 -4.80 6.07
CA GLY A 204 4.86 -3.89 4.92
C GLY A 204 3.43 -3.59 4.49
N GLY A 205 2.57 -4.59 4.45
CA GLY A 205 1.16 -4.45 4.15
C GLY A 205 0.40 -3.61 5.17
N LEU A 206 0.72 -3.77 6.47
CA LEU A 206 0.16 -2.93 7.54
C LEU A 206 0.53 -1.46 7.37
N LEU A 207 1.80 -1.16 7.14
CA LEU A 207 2.29 0.21 6.96
C LEU A 207 1.65 0.88 5.72
N LEU A 208 1.68 0.20 4.58
CA LEU A 208 1.09 0.71 3.34
C LEU A 208 -0.42 0.87 3.45
N GLY A 209 -1.10 -0.08 4.08
CA GLY A 209 -2.53 -0.02 4.31
C GLY A 209 -2.92 1.15 5.20
N SER A 210 -2.18 1.39 6.29
CA SER A 210 -2.40 2.52 7.19
C SER A 210 -2.22 3.87 6.51
N ILE A 211 -1.17 4.02 5.69
CA ILE A 211 -0.94 5.24 4.90
C ILE A 211 -2.07 5.45 3.88
N THR A 212 -2.50 4.37 3.21
CA THR A 212 -3.60 4.42 2.25
C THR A 212 -4.90 4.88 2.92
N ASP A 213 -5.26 4.30 4.06
CA ASP A 213 -6.45 4.69 4.83
C ASP A 213 -6.36 6.15 5.28
N TYR A 214 -5.22 6.58 5.82
CA TYR A 214 -5.03 7.97 6.25
C TYR A 214 -5.25 8.96 5.11
N CYS A 215 -4.61 8.72 3.96
CA CYS A 215 -4.74 9.61 2.80
C CYS A 215 -6.15 9.58 2.20
N SER A 216 -6.77 8.41 2.12
CA SER A 216 -8.13 8.24 1.62
C SER A 216 -9.15 8.93 2.51
N ASN A 217 -9.03 8.78 3.84
CA ASN A 217 -9.93 9.41 4.81
C ASN A 217 -9.89 10.93 4.73
N LYS A 218 -8.68 11.50 4.70
CA LYS A 218 -8.50 12.95 4.55
C LYS A 218 -9.08 13.50 3.25
N ALA A 219 -8.99 12.72 2.17
CA ALA A 219 -9.55 13.10 0.89
C ALA A 219 -11.09 12.94 0.85
N ALA A 220 -11.62 11.89 1.47
CA ALA A 220 -13.06 11.67 1.59
C ALA A 220 -13.74 12.76 2.42
N GLU A 221 -13.15 13.15 3.56
CA GLU A 221 -13.60 14.28 4.38
C GLU A 221 -13.66 15.56 3.56
N LYS A 222 -12.56 15.91 2.85
CA LYS A 222 -12.52 17.10 2.00
C LYS A 222 -13.55 17.05 0.87
N TYR A 223 -13.79 15.87 0.30
CA TYR A 223 -14.80 15.69 -0.74
C TYR A 223 -16.21 15.93 -0.19
N ALA A 224 -16.49 15.40 1.00
CA ALA A 224 -17.76 15.63 1.70
C ALA A 224 -17.97 17.11 2.02
N ASP A 225 -16.93 17.83 2.44
CA ASP A 225 -17.00 19.27 2.70
C ASP A 225 -17.30 20.10 1.46
N LYS A 226 -16.70 19.79 0.29
CA LYS A 226 -16.94 20.51 -0.96
C LYS A 226 -18.37 20.39 -1.49
N LYS A 227 -19.06 19.32 -1.13
CA LYS A 227 -20.41 19.04 -1.67
C LYS A 227 -21.45 20.07 -1.27
N ILE A 228 -21.30 20.78 -0.15
CA ILE A 228 -22.23 21.85 0.29
C ILE A 228 -21.94 23.19 -0.41
N THR A 229 -20.67 23.49 -0.69
CA THR A 229 -20.28 24.80 -1.24
C THR A 229 -20.78 24.99 -2.68
N GLU A 230 -21.07 23.92 -3.40
CA GLU A 230 -21.56 23.94 -4.78
C GLU A 230 -23.09 23.85 -4.87
N SER A 231 -23.81 23.62 -3.76
CA SER A 231 -25.28 23.52 -3.72
C SER A 231 -25.95 24.81 -3.18
N LYS A 232 -25.17 25.87 -2.94
CA LYS A 232 -25.61 27.21 -2.61
C LYS A 232 -25.46 28.14 -3.80
#